data_025154d54ced3ac8ed473c7950c4543b
#
_entry.id   025154d54ced3ac8ed473c7950c4543b
#
_cell.length_a   1.000
_cell.length_b   1.000
_cell.length_c   1.000
_cell.angle_alpha   90.00
_cell.angle_beta   90.00
_cell.angle_gamma   90.00
#
_symmetry.space_group_name_H-M   'P 1'
#
loop_
_entity.id
_entity.type
_entity.pdbx_description
1 polymer ?
#
loop_
_entity_poly.entity_id
_entity_poly.type
_entity_poly.pdbx_seq_one_letter_code
_entity_poly.pdbx_strand_id
1 'polypeptide(L)'
;MMVGELEASHTEVTAPSDTPKPTTPHLGFTIDHSHRGLGLRVKTVPKGAPGSFEKTLIKSGEFIISIDGSMVDANERLYSLLNAREDRIVELLVNDKPQKADARKVRYQLMSQTDWRDLTYQNQVTATRRAVETASKGKIGYLHIAAMSSSDQTRFEREAYEYILGKDAMIFDVRNNRGGNISDTLIDWLERKPHGIYQSRDQSPEVAPDRAWNKRVIVLMNEHSYSNGEMFPYAMRQRGLAEKLVGIATPGYVIWTSGFSLPGGYKARIPGKAVYRMDGSNMENNGEKPDVRVWMTPDEWIAGKDPQLDKALELLQPKPTAQKP
;
A
#
# COMPACT_ATOMS: atom_id res chain seq x y z
N MET A 1 -8.89 -21.04 20.94
CA MET A 1 -8.09 -22.26 20.73
C MET A 1 -8.74 -23.19 19.71
N MET A 2 -9.99 -23.62 19.86
CA MET A 2 -10.64 -24.58 18.95
C MET A 2 -10.62 -24.18 17.45
N VAL A 3 -10.80 -22.91 17.13
CA VAL A 3 -10.78 -22.44 15.72
C VAL A 3 -9.37 -22.48 15.13
N GLY A 4 -8.33 -22.29 15.93
CA GLY A 4 -6.93 -22.37 15.47
C GLY A 4 -6.47 -23.80 15.14
N GLU A 5 -7.17 -24.83 15.65
CA GLU A 5 -6.86 -26.24 15.36
C GLU A 5 -7.30 -26.65 13.93
N LEU A 6 -8.07 -25.81 13.24
CA LEU A 6 -8.44 -26.05 11.85
C LEU A 6 -7.29 -25.83 10.86
N GLU A 7 -6.18 -25.23 11.31
CA GLU A 7 -4.99 -24.90 10.49
C GLU A 7 -5.35 -24.23 9.16
N ALA A 8 -6.46 -23.49 9.15
CA ALA A 8 -6.96 -22.79 7.98
C ALA A 8 -6.94 -21.28 8.21
N SER A 9 -6.55 -20.53 7.18
CA SER A 9 -6.57 -19.08 7.22
C SER A 9 -8.00 -18.53 7.26
N HIS A 10 -8.17 -17.26 7.57
CA HIS A 10 -9.45 -16.55 7.56
C HIS A 10 -10.50 -17.10 8.54
N THR A 11 -10.13 -17.93 9.50
CA THR A 11 -11.03 -18.46 10.54
C THR A 11 -11.01 -17.56 11.76
N GLU A 12 -12.19 -17.19 12.24
CA GLU A 12 -12.30 -16.33 13.42
C GLU A 12 -13.66 -16.52 14.12
N VAL A 13 -13.67 -16.21 15.42
CA VAL A 13 -14.90 -15.95 16.17
C VAL A 13 -14.79 -14.60 16.82
N THR A 14 -15.69 -13.70 16.47
CA THR A 14 -15.72 -12.32 16.98
C THR A 14 -16.86 -12.17 17.97
N ALA A 15 -16.55 -11.66 19.17
CA ALA A 15 -17.56 -11.33 20.17
C ALA A 15 -18.34 -10.07 19.75
N PRO A 16 -19.60 -9.94 20.16
CA PRO A 16 -20.33 -8.68 20.00
C PRO A 16 -19.59 -7.56 20.74
N SER A 17 -19.52 -6.40 20.12
CA SER A 17 -18.95 -5.20 20.72
C SER A 17 -20.02 -4.14 20.85
N ASP A 18 -20.57 -3.99 22.03
CA ASP A 18 -21.61 -3.00 22.32
C ASP A 18 -21.02 -1.62 22.72
N THR A 19 -19.72 -1.56 22.92
CA THR A 19 -19.04 -0.32 23.29
C THR A 19 -18.25 0.22 22.10
N PRO A 20 -18.55 1.45 21.64
CA PRO A 20 -17.69 2.14 20.70
C PRO A 20 -16.27 2.21 21.27
N LYS A 21 -15.29 1.66 20.57
CA LYS A 21 -13.89 1.83 20.97
C LYS A 21 -13.52 3.30 20.78
N PRO A 22 -12.92 3.95 21.80
CA PRO A 22 -12.44 5.31 21.61
C PRO A 22 -11.45 5.34 20.44
N THR A 23 -11.66 6.26 19.53
CA THR A 23 -10.76 6.49 18.41
C THR A 23 -9.73 7.54 18.82
N THR A 24 -8.47 7.32 18.44
CA THR A 24 -7.38 8.27 18.65
C THR A 24 -7.01 8.86 17.30
N PRO A 25 -7.28 10.16 17.07
CA PRO A 25 -6.87 10.80 15.82
C PRO A 25 -5.35 10.89 15.71
N HIS A 26 -4.89 11.18 14.50
CA HIS A 26 -3.49 11.38 14.20
C HIS A 26 -3.14 12.87 14.06
N LEU A 27 -1.95 13.25 14.50
CA LEU A 27 -1.46 14.63 14.40
C LEU A 27 -1.12 15.06 12.95
N GLY A 28 -1.06 14.15 12.00
CA GLY A 28 -0.72 14.47 10.60
C GLY A 28 0.77 14.68 10.36
N PHE A 29 1.62 14.31 11.30
CA PHE A 29 3.08 14.30 11.17
C PHE A 29 3.69 13.18 12.01
N THR A 30 4.94 12.79 11.71
CA THR A 30 5.66 11.80 12.53
C THR A 30 6.50 12.50 13.58
N ILE A 31 6.73 11.82 14.70
CA ILE A 31 7.49 12.32 15.85
C ILE A 31 8.87 11.69 15.87
N ASP A 32 9.87 12.46 16.25
CA ASP A 32 11.21 11.98 16.54
C ASP A 32 11.25 11.41 17.97
N HIS A 33 11.12 10.10 18.08
CA HIS A 33 11.15 9.40 19.36
C HIS A 33 12.53 9.34 20.02
N SER A 34 13.59 9.85 19.39
CA SER A 34 14.90 9.98 20.03
C SER A 34 14.99 11.23 20.92
N HIS A 35 14.15 12.24 20.67
CA HIS A 35 14.06 13.44 21.51
C HIS A 35 13.55 13.07 22.90
N ARG A 36 14.16 13.66 23.93
CA ARG A 36 13.72 13.57 25.34
C ARG A 36 13.55 14.97 25.88
N GLY A 37 12.53 15.15 26.73
CA GLY A 37 12.21 16.42 27.36
C GLY A 37 10.95 17.06 26.82
N LEU A 38 10.83 18.38 27.00
CA LEU A 38 9.64 19.15 26.67
C LEU A 38 9.39 19.17 25.16
N GLY A 39 8.15 18.95 24.79
CA GLY A 39 7.64 19.04 23.42
C GLY A 39 7.85 17.76 22.61
N LEU A 40 7.01 17.59 21.61
CA LEU A 40 7.13 16.54 20.60
C LEU A 40 7.95 17.09 19.44
N ARG A 41 9.14 16.57 19.21
CA ARG A 41 9.93 16.97 18.05
C ARG A 41 9.33 16.38 16.78
N VAL A 42 8.98 17.24 15.83
CA VAL A 42 8.44 16.83 14.53
C VAL A 42 9.54 16.24 13.66
N LYS A 43 9.36 15.00 13.21
CA LYS A 43 10.30 14.32 12.31
C LYS A 43 10.01 14.64 10.85
N THR A 44 8.77 14.36 10.41
CA THR A 44 8.34 14.61 9.02
C THR A 44 6.89 15.08 8.99
N VAL A 45 6.58 15.98 8.06
CA VAL A 45 5.21 16.40 7.73
C VAL A 45 4.94 16.00 6.27
N PRO A 46 4.13 14.97 6.01
CA PRO A 46 3.82 14.56 4.65
C PRO A 46 3.06 15.65 3.88
N LYS A 47 3.29 15.71 2.57
CA LYS A 47 2.51 16.58 1.68
C LYS A 47 1.02 16.18 1.74
N GLY A 48 0.14 17.15 1.89
CA GLY A 48 -1.31 16.95 2.03
C GLY A 48 -1.77 16.77 3.49
N ALA A 49 -0.87 16.60 4.46
CA ALA A 49 -1.22 16.63 5.87
C ALA A 49 -1.58 18.05 6.31
N PRO A 50 -2.40 18.22 7.36
CA PRO A 50 -2.79 19.55 7.85
C PRO A 50 -1.60 20.47 8.11
N GLY A 51 -0.49 19.96 8.64
CA GLY A 51 0.73 20.73 8.89
C GLY A 51 1.52 21.12 7.64
N SER A 52 1.14 20.64 6.44
CA SER A 52 1.80 21.01 5.19
C SER A 52 1.21 22.25 4.51
N PHE A 53 0.09 22.80 5.02
CA PHE A 53 -0.57 23.97 4.45
C PHE A 53 -0.06 25.25 5.09
N GLU A 54 0.00 26.35 4.34
CA GLU A 54 0.57 27.62 4.77
C GLU A 54 -0.02 28.14 6.09
N LYS A 55 -1.36 28.07 6.24
CA LYS A 55 -2.06 28.57 7.46
C LYS A 55 -1.77 27.74 8.72
N THR A 56 -1.37 26.50 8.58
CA THR A 56 -1.14 25.55 9.68
C THR A 56 0.24 24.97 9.64
N LEU A 57 1.16 25.64 8.94
CA LEU A 57 2.51 25.15 8.64
C LEU A 57 3.26 24.71 9.89
N ILE A 58 3.68 23.46 9.88
CA ILE A 58 4.56 22.82 10.84
C ILE A 58 5.76 22.26 10.05
N LYS A 59 6.96 22.55 10.52
CA LYS A 59 8.20 22.14 9.83
C LYS A 59 8.86 20.95 10.55
N SER A 60 9.56 20.14 9.80
CA SER A 60 10.48 19.15 10.39
C SER A 60 11.51 19.86 11.29
N GLY A 61 11.74 19.29 12.47
CA GLY A 61 12.62 19.84 13.50
C GLY A 61 11.93 20.78 14.48
N GLU A 62 10.75 21.35 14.21
CA GLU A 62 9.97 22.11 15.18
C GLU A 62 9.42 21.21 16.30
N PHE A 63 9.01 21.84 17.39
CA PHE A 63 8.47 21.20 18.58
C PHE A 63 7.02 21.60 18.81
N ILE A 64 6.17 20.63 19.09
CA ILE A 64 4.82 20.87 19.62
C ILE A 64 4.94 20.90 21.13
N ILE A 65 4.81 22.08 21.71
CA ILE A 65 5.02 22.33 23.13
C ILE A 65 3.78 22.00 23.96
N SER A 66 2.60 22.33 23.44
CA SER A 66 1.32 21.98 24.10
C SER A 66 0.22 21.71 23.08
N ILE A 67 -0.79 20.98 23.52
CA ILE A 67 -2.05 20.73 22.81
C ILE A 67 -3.18 21.21 23.74
N ASP A 68 -4.01 22.16 23.29
CA ASP A 68 -5.10 22.79 24.09
C ASP A 68 -4.61 23.25 25.47
N GLY A 69 -3.42 23.85 25.55
CA GLY A 69 -2.79 24.34 26.76
C GLY A 69 -2.12 23.28 27.64
N SER A 70 -2.33 22.00 27.39
CA SER A 70 -1.66 20.90 28.09
C SER A 70 -0.26 20.66 27.51
N MET A 71 0.77 20.75 28.35
CA MET A 71 2.16 20.49 27.93
C MET A 71 2.31 19.03 27.51
N VAL A 72 3.07 18.80 26.43
CA VAL A 72 3.28 17.46 25.87
C VAL A 72 4.77 17.10 25.84
N ASP A 73 5.01 15.82 25.94
CA ASP A 73 6.28 15.16 25.69
C ASP A 73 6.02 13.82 24.95
N ALA A 74 7.05 13.10 24.59
CA ALA A 74 6.94 11.84 23.82
C ALA A 74 6.59 10.63 24.72
N ASN A 75 5.71 10.80 25.70
CA ASN A 75 5.25 9.75 26.61
C ASN A 75 3.79 9.35 26.36
N GLU A 76 3.26 8.43 27.19
CA GLU A 76 1.90 7.89 27.07
C GLU A 76 0.77 8.92 27.23
N ARG A 77 1.02 10.08 27.84
CA ARG A 77 -0.01 11.11 28.02
C ARG A 77 -0.49 11.73 26.72
N LEU A 78 0.31 11.69 25.66
CA LEU A 78 -0.09 12.18 24.33
C LEU A 78 -1.40 11.53 23.88
N TYR A 79 -1.50 10.22 23.95
CA TYR A 79 -2.68 9.49 23.49
C TYR A 79 -3.92 9.83 24.32
N SER A 80 -3.78 10.03 25.63
CA SER A 80 -4.91 10.45 26.48
C SER A 80 -5.44 11.85 26.13
N LEU A 81 -4.59 12.74 25.64
CA LEU A 81 -5.00 14.07 25.17
C LEU A 81 -5.72 14.03 23.82
N LEU A 82 -5.45 13.02 23.02
CA LEU A 82 -6.01 12.87 21.66
C LEU A 82 -7.26 11.99 21.61
N ASN A 83 -7.44 11.05 22.55
CA ASN A 83 -8.55 10.09 22.53
C ASN A 83 -9.91 10.78 22.43
N ALA A 84 -10.83 10.19 21.66
CA ALA A 84 -12.19 10.66 21.41
C ALA A 84 -12.26 12.08 20.81
N ARG A 85 -11.24 12.48 20.06
CA ARG A 85 -11.14 13.83 19.47
C ARG A 85 -11.06 13.79 17.94
N GLU A 86 -11.57 12.76 17.29
CA GLU A 86 -11.70 12.73 15.82
C GLU A 86 -12.47 13.98 15.36
N ASP A 87 -12.02 14.57 14.26
CA ASP A 87 -12.55 15.79 13.63
C ASP A 87 -12.46 17.06 14.50
N ARG A 88 -11.73 17.03 15.60
CA ARG A 88 -11.58 18.20 16.46
C ARG A 88 -10.44 19.10 16.01
N ILE A 89 -10.72 20.40 16.03
CA ILE A 89 -9.70 21.43 15.94
C ILE A 89 -9.09 21.64 17.33
N VAL A 90 -7.78 21.55 17.41
CA VAL A 90 -7.00 21.81 18.62
C VAL A 90 -6.12 23.05 18.46
N GLU A 91 -5.73 23.68 19.56
CA GLU A 91 -4.70 24.71 19.57
C GLU A 91 -3.35 24.03 19.85
N LEU A 92 -2.42 24.10 18.90
CA LEU A 92 -1.04 23.69 19.08
C LEU A 92 -0.18 24.91 19.43
N LEU A 93 0.69 24.76 20.42
CA LEU A 93 1.76 25.71 20.68
C LEU A 93 3.04 25.17 20.03
N VAL A 94 3.57 25.85 19.01
CA VAL A 94 4.66 25.38 18.15
C VAL A 94 5.87 26.29 18.27
N ASN A 95 7.07 25.72 18.37
CA ASN A 95 8.32 26.46 18.49
C ASN A 95 9.46 25.74 17.73
N ASP A 96 10.50 26.46 17.37
CA ASP A 96 11.76 25.90 16.84
C ASP A 96 12.67 25.34 17.96
N LYS A 97 12.37 25.64 19.22
CA LYS A 97 13.07 25.17 20.43
C LYS A 97 12.12 24.48 21.38
N PRO A 98 12.58 23.54 22.23
CA PRO A 98 11.75 22.85 23.22
C PRO A 98 11.45 23.75 24.42
N GLN A 99 10.82 24.90 24.19
CA GLN A 99 10.47 25.90 25.21
C GLN A 99 9.15 26.60 24.87
N LYS A 100 8.48 27.14 25.89
CA LYS A 100 7.22 27.88 25.74
C LYS A 100 7.42 29.33 25.29
N ALA A 101 8.55 29.95 25.64
CA ALA A 101 8.83 31.33 25.26
C ALA A 101 8.93 31.42 23.72
N ASP A 102 8.35 32.47 23.14
CA ASP A 102 8.31 32.78 21.71
C ASP A 102 7.60 31.72 20.82
N ALA A 103 6.87 30.79 21.44
CA ALA A 103 6.10 29.81 20.72
C ALA A 103 4.86 30.42 20.06
N ARG A 104 4.56 30.01 18.83
CA ARG A 104 3.38 30.46 18.09
C ARG A 104 2.20 29.52 18.29
N LYS A 105 0.99 30.08 18.28
CA LYS A 105 -0.26 29.32 18.32
C LYS A 105 -0.68 28.94 16.91
N VAL A 106 -1.09 27.69 16.74
CA VAL A 106 -1.58 27.15 15.48
C VAL A 106 -2.94 26.48 15.76
N ARG A 107 -3.99 26.95 15.11
CA ARG A 107 -5.28 26.26 15.11
C ARG A 107 -5.20 25.10 14.12
N TYR A 108 -5.29 23.87 14.61
CA TYR A 108 -4.89 22.68 13.90
C TYR A 108 -5.99 21.63 13.85
N GLN A 109 -6.33 21.16 12.65
CA GLN A 109 -7.26 20.05 12.45
C GLN A 109 -6.51 18.72 12.61
N LEU A 110 -6.99 17.87 13.51
CA LEU A 110 -6.51 16.49 13.62
C LEU A 110 -7.01 15.65 12.43
N MET A 111 -6.29 14.59 12.11
CA MET A 111 -6.67 13.64 11.06
C MET A 111 -7.27 12.38 11.66
N SER A 112 -8.18 11.72 10.97
CA SER A 112 -8.52 10.34 11.30
C SER A 112 -7.33 9.40 11.04
N GLN A 113 -7.29 8.25 11.72
CA GLN A 113 -6.28 7.22 11.45
C GLN A 113 -6.41 6.65 10.02
N THR A 114 -7.61 6.67 9.47
CA THR A 114 -7.86 6.25 8.08
C THR A 114 -7.26 7.25 7.11
N ASP A 115 -7.56 8.54 7.26
CA ASP A 115 -7.00 9.58 6.39
C ASP A 115 -5.47 9.63 6.46
N TRP A 116 -4.91 9.43 7.66
CA TRP A 116 -3.45 9.36 7.82
C TRP A 116 -2.85 8.18 7.05
N ARG A 117 -3.44 6.99 7.17
CA ARG A 117 -2.97 5.79 6.44
C ARG A 117 -3.08 5.98 4.93
N ASP A 118 -4.20 6.51 4.46
CA ASP A 118 -4.44 6.74 3.04
C ASP A 118 -3.49 7.79 2.47
N LEU A 119 -3.27 8.89 3.20
CA LEU A 119 -2.32 9.93 2.82
C LEU A 119 -0.88 9.40 2.74
N THR A 120 -0.43 8.68 3.75
CA THR A 120 0.93 8.12 3.78
C THR A 120 1.13 7.07 2.70
N TYR A 121 0.13 6.22 2.47
CA TYR A 121 0.13 5.26 1.37
C TYR A 121 0.24 5.95 0.01
N GLN A 122 -0.60 6.95 -0.27
CA GLN A 122 -0.56 7.69 -1.53
C GLN A 122 0.78 8.40 -1.75
N ASN A 123 1.34 9.00 -0.71
CA ASN A 123 2.66 9.63 -0.79
C ASN A 123 3.77 8.61 -1.08
N GLN A 124 3.73 7.43 -0.45
CA GLN A 124 4.67 6.34 -0.71
C GLN A 124 4.57 5.84 -2.16
N VAL A 125 3.37 5.51 -2.64
CA VAL A 125 3.16 5.05 -4.02
C VAL A 125 3.63 6.11 -5.02
N THR A 126 3.33 7.37 -4.77
CA THR A 126 3.78 8.48 -5.63
C THR A 126 5.30 8.61 -5.65
N ALA A 127 5.95 8.48 -4.50
CA ALA A 127 7.42 8.52 -4.41
C ALA A 127 8.06 7.34 -5.15
N THR A 128 7.55 6.13 -4.96
CA THR A 128 8.02 4.92 -5.66
C THR A 128 7.83 5.05 -7.18
N ARG A 129 6.66 5.52 -7.62
CA ARG A 129 6.37 5.77 -9.04
C ARG A 129 7.38 6.74 -9.67
N ARG A 130 7.69 7.84 -9.00
CA ARG A 130 8.70 8.81 -9.45
C ARG A 130 10.10 8.20 -9.49
N ALA A 131 10.46 7.38 -8.52
CA ALA A 131 11.74 6.69 -8.50
C ALA A 131 11.87 5.74 -9.70
N VAL A 132 10.85 4.92 -9.98
CA VAL A 132 10.79 4.03 -11.16
C VAL A 132 10.88 4.83 -12.47
N GLU A 133 10.12 5.90 -12.58
CA GLU A 133 10.11 6.76 -13.76
C GLU A 133 11.48 7.41 -14.01
N THR A 134 12.12 7.92 -12.95
CA THR A 134 13.48 8.49 -13.03
C THR A 134 14.50 7.43 -13.43
N ALA A 135 14.52 6.28 -12.75
CA ALA A 135 15.46 5.19 -13.02
C ALA A 135 15.32 4.61 -14.42
N SER A 136 14.10 4.58 -14.97
CA SER A 136 13.80 4.04 -16.31
C SER A 136 13.79 5.11 -17.41
N LYS A 137 14.07 6.37 -17.10
CA LYS A 137 13.91 7.50 -18.03
C LYS A 137 12.51 7.56 -18.65
N GLY A 138 11.49 7.32 -17.83
CA GLY A 138 10.09 7.35 -18.20
C GLY A 138 9.57 6.13 -18.95
N LYS A 139 10.37 5.07 -19.15
CA LYS A 139 10.01 3.89 -19.95
C LYS A 139 9.22 2.83 -19.20
N ILE A 140 9.36 2.75 -17.88
CA ILE A 140 8.69 1.75 -17.04
C ILE A 140 7.63 2.43 -16.20
N GLY A 141 6.41 1.86 -16.21
CA GLY A 141 5.33 2.27 -15.33
C GLY A 141 5.34 1.48 -14.02
N TYR A 142 4.70 2.03 -12.99
CA TYR A 142 4.55 1.36 -11.69
C TYR A 142 3.13 1.51 -11.17
N LEU A 143 2.51 0.40 -10.82
CA LEU A 143 1.22 0.32 -10.15
C LEU A 143 1.34 -0.49 -8.86
N HIS A 144 0.73 -0.01 -7.79
CA HIS A 144 0.60 -0.75 -6.53
C HIS A 144 -0.88 -0.95 -6.20
N ILE A 145 -1.24 -2.19 -5.88
CA ILE A 145 -2.60 -2.57 -5.47
C ILE A 145 -2.57 -3.01 -4.01
N ALA A 146 -3.12 -2.18 -3.12
CA ALA A 146 -3.09 -2.43 -1.68
C ALA A 146 -4.12 -3.49 -1.21
N ALA A 147 -5.22 -3.64 -1.95
CA ALA A 147 -6.22 -4.67 -1.71
C ALA A 147 -6.97 -4.98 -3.02
N MET A 148 -7.65 -6.09 -3.08
CA MET A 148 -8.45 -6.50 -4.23
C MET A 148 -9.92 -6.13 -4.03
N SER A 149 -10.18 -4.83 -3.80
CA SER A 149 -11.52 -4.26 -3.59
C SER A 149 -12.02 -3.49 -4.82
N SER A 150 -13.32 -3.20 -4.88
CA SER A 150 -13.90 -2.40 -5.97
C SER A 150 -13.32 -0.98 -6.08
N SER A 151 -12.97 -0.37 -4.95
CA SER A 151 -12.29 0.93 -4.94
C SER A 151 -10.86 0.84 -5.49
N ASP A 152 -10.16 -0.26 -5.23
CA ASP A 152 -8.83 -0.52 -5.81
C ASP A 152 -8.91 -0.78 -7.31
N GLN A 153 -9.99 -1.46 -7.80
CA GLN A 153 -10.23 -1.61 -9.23
C GLN A 153 -10.42 -0.26 -9.93
N THR A 154 -11.29 0.60 -9.39
CA THR A 154 -11.52 1.93 -9.96
C THR A 154 -10.22 2.76 -10.00
N ARG A 155 -9.42 2.66 -8.93
CA ARG A 155 -8.11 3.30 -8.88
C ARG A 155 -7.15 2.73 -9.92
N PHE A 156 -7.07 1.40 -10.02
CA PHE A 156 -6.25 0.72 -11.02
C PHE A 156 -6.60 1.16 -12.44
N GLU A 157 -7.87 1.16 -12.81
CA GLU A 157 -8.30 1.58 -14.14
C GLU A 157 -7.85 3.01 -14.47
N ARG A 158 -8.02 3.95 -13.54
CA ARG A 158 -7.56 5.32 -13.71
C ARG A 158 -6.03 5.41 -13.81
N GLU A 159 -5.31 4.77 -12.89
CA GLU A 159 -3.85 4.84 -12.82
C GLU A 159 -3.18 4.10 -13.99
N ALA A 160 -3.81 3.06 -14.53
CA ALA A 160 -3.34 2.39 -15.73
C ALA A 160 -3.32 3.35 -16.93
N TYR A 161 -4.34 4.19 -17.08
CA TYR A 161 -4.33 5.23 -18.10
C TYR A 161 -3.26 6.29 -17.85
N GLU A 162 -3.19 6.78 -16.63
CA GLU A 162 -2.36 7.93 -16.29
C GLU A 162 -0.85 7.59 -16.30
N TYR A 163 -0.49 6.37 -15.85
CA TYR A 163 0.92 6.04 -15.57
C TYR A 163 1.48 4.86 -16.36
N ILE A 164 0.66 4.11 -17.06
CA ILE A 164 1.09 2.88 -17.77
C ILE A 164 0.99 3.01 -19.27
N LEU A 165 -0.07 3.61 -19.81
CA LEU A 165 -0.18 3.81 -21.24
C LEU A 165 1.01 4.61 -21.79
N GLY A 166 1.56 4.15 -22.91
CA GLY A 166 2.77 4.73 -23.51
C GLY A 166 4.09 4.23 -22.94
N LYS A 167 4.10 3.47 -21.84
CA LYS A 167 5.33 2.87 -21.29
C LYS A 167 5.72 1.60 -22.07
N ASP A 168 7.01 1.20 -21.96
CA ASP A 168 7.56 0.01 -22.62
C ASP A 168 7.39 -1.25 -21.75
N ALA A 169 7.26 -1.08 -20.44
CA ALA A 169 7.08 -2.15 -19.47
C ALA A 169 6.34 -1.65 -18.22
N MET A 170 5.92 -2.59 -17.37
CA MET A 170 5.21 -2.29 -16.13
C MET A 170 5.74 -3.13 -14.97
N ILE A 171 5.87 -2.50 -13.80
CA ILE A 171 5.99 -3.18 -12.52
C ILE A 171 4.61 -3.16 -11.86
N PHE A 172 4.05 -4.33 -11.60
CA PHE A 172 2.79 -4.51 -10.90
C PHE A 172 3.09 -5.00 -9.48
N ASP A 173 2.89 -4.13 -8.50
CA ASP A 173 3.27 -4.41 -7.12
C ASP A 173 2.03 -4.82 -6.29
N VAL A 174 2.00 -6.06 -5.83
CA VAL A 174 0.99 -6.59 -4.92
C VAL A 174 1.57 -6.93 -3.54
N ARG A 175 2.73 -6.41 -3.22
CA ARG A 175 3.29 -6.56 -1.87
C ARG A 175 2.36 -5.91 -0.85
N ASN A 176 2.20 -6.56 0.30
CA ASN A 176 1.29 -6.14 1.37
C ASN A 176 -0.19 -6.04 0.94
N ASN A 177 -0.59 -6.73 -0.11
CA ASN A 177 -1.98 -6.76 -0.59
C ASN A 177 -2.85 -7.59 0.36
N ARG A 178 -3.92 -6.99 0.83
CA ARG A 178 -4.81 -7.59 1.85
C ARG A 178 -5.87 -8.54 1.28
N GLY A 179 -5.79 -8.87 -0.03
CA GLY A 179 -6.77 -9.70 -0.69
C GLY A 179 -8.08 -8.97 -1.03
N GLY A 180 -9.06 -9.72 -1.42
CA GLY A 180 -10.38 -9.29 -1.90
C GLY A 180 -10.88 -10.22 -3.00
N ASN A 181 -11.43 -9.68 -4.10
CA ASN A 181 -12.08 -10.48 -5.14
C ASN A 181 -12.03 -9.91 -6.56
N ILE A 182 -11.05 -9.07 -6.91
CA ILE A 182 -10.94 -8.44 -8.24
C ILE A 182 -9.80 -8.98 -9.12
N SER A 183 -9.08 -10.01 -8.70
CA SER A 183 -7.94 -10.54 -9.48
C SER A 183 -8.32 -10.87 -10.92
N ASP A 184 -9.47 -11.54 -11.12
CA ASP A 184 -9.93 -11.93 -12.45
C ASP A 184 -10.21 -10.72 -13.34
N THR A 185 -10.82 -9.67 -12.78
CA THR A 185 -11.04 -8.40 -13.51
C THR A 185 -9.73 -7.75 -13.95
N LEU A 186 -8.69 -7.78 -13.08
CA LEU A 186 -7.37 -7.26 -13.43
C LEU A 186 -6.69 -8.11 -14.51
N ILE A 187 -6.84 -9.42 -14.44
CA ILE A 187 -6.33 -10.35 -15.45
C ILE A 187 -7.02 -10.10 -16.80
N ASP A 188 -8.34 -10.01 -16.83
CA ASP A 188 -9.12 -9.72 -18.04
C ASP A 188 -8.68 -8.39 -18.68
N TRP A 189 -8.36 -7.38 -17.87
CA TRP A 189 -7.84 -6.13 -18.39
C TRP A 189 -6.47 -6.30 -19.04
N LEU A 190 -5.59 -7.09 -18.43
CA LEU A 190 -4.23 -7.35 -18.93
C LEU A 190 -4.19 -8.29 -20.14
N GLU A 191 -5.20 -9.16 -20.33
CA GLU A 191 -5.31 -10.08 -21.45
C GLU A 191 -5.86 -9.45 -22.74
N ARG A 192 -6.33 -8.22 -22.69
CA ARG A 192 -6.90 -7.52 -23.86
C ARG A 192 -5.86 -7.37 -24.95
N LYS A 193 -6.08 -8.04 -26.07
CA LYS A 193 -5.17 -8.01 -27.20
C LYS A 193 -5.55 -6.92 -28.20
N PRO A 194 -4.59 -6.23 -28.78
CA PRO A 194 -4.83 -5.34 -29.91
C PRO A 194 -5.50 -6.10 -31.05
N HIS A 195 -6.54 -5.51 -31.64
CA HIS A 195 -7.22 -6.08 -32.80
C HIS A 195 -7.39 -5.07 -33.97
N GLY A 196 -6.96 -3.83 -33.79
CA GLY A 196 -7.05 -2.81 -34.81
C GLY A 196 -6.22 -1.56 -34.48
N ILE A 197 -6.19 -0.66 -35.44
CA ILE A 197 -5.55 0.66 -35.30
C ILE A 197 -6.57 1.69 -35.76
N TYR A 198 -6.81 2.71 -34.91
CA TYR A 198 -7.56 3.90 -35.28
C TYR A 198 -6.59 4.96 -35.75
N GLN A 199 -6.88 5.56 -36.90
CA GLN A 199 -6.06 6.62 -37.47
C GLN A 199 -6.93 7.85 -37.75
N SER A 200 -6.76 8.89 -36.97
CA SER A 200 -7.31 10.22 -37.27
C SER A 200 -6.34 10.96 -38.17
N ARG A 201 -6.88 11.89 -38.98
CA ARG A 201 -6.12 12.57 -40.05
C ARG A 201 -4.86 13.27 -39.52
N ASP A 202 -4.94 13.92 -38.35
CA ASP A 202 -3.89 14.77 -37.79
C ASP A 202 -3.39 14.30 -36.42
N GLN A 203 -3.59 13.02 -36.09
CA GLN A 203 -3.17 12.44 -34.81
C GLN A 203 -2.31 11.18 -35.02
N SER A 204 -1.56 10.82 -34.01
CA SER A 204 -0.84 9.55 -34.02
C SER A 204 -1.81 8.36 -34.02
N PRO A 205 -1.44 7.23 -34.67
CA PRO A 205 -2.25 6.02 -34.64
C PRO A 205 -2.51 5.55 -33.20
N GLU A 206 -3.74 5.16 -32.93
CA GLU A 206 -4.16 4.59 -31.65
C GLU A 206 -4.49 3.12 -31.80
N VAL A 207 -4.11 2.31 -30.82
CA VAL A 207 -4.39 0.88 -30.81
C VAL A 207 -5.81 0.61 -30.30
N ALA A 208 -6.53 -0.28 -30.96
CA ALA A 208 -7.86 -0.75 -30.55
C ALA A 208 -7.77 -2.16 -29.94
N PRO A 209 -8.34 -2.38 -28.74
CA PRO A 209 -8.88 -1.40 -27.82
C PRO A 209 -7.78 -0.54 -27.20
N ASP A 210 -8.10 0.70 -26.87
CA ASP A 210 -7.20 1.67 -26.23
C ASP A 210 -6.57 1.19 -24.91
N ARG A 211 -7.12 0.14 -24.34
CA ARG A 211 -6.73 -0.49 -23.06
C ARG A 211 -5.97 -1.79 -23.23
N ALA A 212 -5.49 -2.11 -24.42
CA ALA A 212 -4.71 -3.32 -24.64
C ALA A 212 -3.29 -3.17 -24.05
N TRP A 213 -2.87 -4.18 -23.28
CA TRP A 213 -1.50 -4.26 -22.77
C TRP A 213 -0.85 -5.56 -23.24
N ASN A 214 0.19 -5.47 -24.02
CA ASN A 214 0.92 -6.61 -24.59
C ASN A 214 2.44 -6.51 -24.36
N LYS A 215 2.84 -5.73 -23.36
CA LYS A 215 4.24 -5.45 -23.07
C LYS A 215 4.68 -6.16 -21.79
N ARG A 216 5.96 -6.09 -21.51
CA ARG A 216 6.60 -6.77 -20.37
C ARG A 216 5.99 -6.36 -19.03
N VAL A 217 5.75 -7.33 -18.16
CA VAL A 217 5.25 -7.12 -16.79
C VAL A 217 6.13 -7.90 -15.81
N ILE A 218 6.60 -7.22 -14.78
CA ILE A 218 7.16 -7.85 -13.57
C ILE A 218 6.13 -7.68 -12.45
N VAL A 219 5.86 -8.75 -11.70
CA VAL A 219 5.00 -8.68 -10.51
C VAL A 219 5.89 -8.73 -9.27
N LEU A 220 5.73 -7.75 -8.37
CA LEU A 220 6.31 -7.77 -7.04
C LEU A 220 5.32 -8.37 -6.04
N MET A 221 5.79 -9.29 -5.21
CA MET A 221 5.00 -9.98 -4.19
C MET A 221 5.81 -10.25 -2.93
N ASN A 222 5.16 -10.42 -1.80
CA ASN A 222 5.83 -10.76 -0.55
C ASN A 222 4.96 -11.61 0.39
N GLU A 223 5.51 -11.96 1.54
CA GLU A 223 4.88 -12.72 2.61
C GLU A 223 3.66 -12.04 3.26
N HIS A 224 3.37 -10.82 2.88
CA HIS A 224 2.17 -10.06 3.28
C HIS A 224 1.19 -9.83 2.13
N SER A 225 1.35 -10.54 1.03
CA SER A 225 0.34 -10.62 -0.03
C SER A 225 -0.63 -11.76 0.33
N TYR A 226 -1.88 -11.44 0.63
CA TYR A 226 -2.85 -12.41 1.17
C TYR A 226 -4.00 -12.69 0.20
N SER A 227 -4.55 -13.90 0.26
CA SER A 227 -5.81 -14.28 -0.38
C SER A 227 -5.81 -13.98 -1.89
N ASN A 228 -6.72 -13.17 -2.38
CA ASN A 228 -6.76 -12.77 -3.80
C ASN A 228 -5.47 -12.03 -4.24
N GLY A 229 -4.71 -11.43 -3.31
CA GLY A 229 -3.37 -10.87 -3.55
C GLY A 229 -2.30 -11.93 -3.82
N GLU A 230 -2.52 -13.20 -3.44
CA GLU A 230 -1.66 -14.34 -3.78
C GLU A 230 -2.13 -15.05 -5.06
N MET A 231 -3.45 -15.11 -5.25
CA MET A 231 -4.04 -15.71 -6.44
C MET A 231 -3.70 -14.93 -7.70
N PHE A 232 -3.58 -13.61 -7.60
CA PHE A 232 -3.21 -12.75 -8.72
C PHE A 232 -1.83 -13.07 -9.32
N PRO A 233 -0.70 -13.09 -8.56
CA PRO A 233 0.59 -13.46 -9.13
C PRO A 233 0.61 -14.89 -9.69
N TYR A 234 -0.07 -15.86 -9.05
CA TYR A 234 -0.24 -17.19 -9.61
C TYR A 234 -0.93 -17.14 -10.98
N ALA A 235 -2.06 -16.43 -11.10
CA ALA A 235 -2.80 -16.30 -12.34
C ALA A 235 -1.97 -15.58 -13.42
N MET A 236 -1.23 -14.53 -13.07
CA MET A 236 -0.33 -13.83 -13.97
C MET A 236 0.73 -14.76 -14.58
N ARG A 237 1.28 -15.67 -13.78
CA ARG A 237 2.20 -16.71 -14.26
C ARG A 237 1.50 -17.71 -15.16
N GLN A 238 0.37 -18.27 -14.72
CA GLN A 238 -0.37 -19.31 -15.48
C GLN A 238 -0.85 -18.81 -16.85
N ARG A 239 -1.20 -17.54 -16.95
CA ARG A 239 -1.62 -16.90 -18.20
C ARG A 239 -0.46 -16.36 -19.04
N GLY A 240 0.78 -16.47 -18.57
CA GLY A 240 1.94 -15.92 -19.27
C GLY A 240 1.94 -14.40 -19.38
N LEU A 241 1.24 -13.71 -18.47
CA LEU A 241 1.13 -12.25 -18.44
C LEU A 241 2.28 -11.60 -17.69
N ALA A 242 2.88 -12.29 -16.72
CA ALA A 242 4.08 -11.83 -16.03
C ALA A 242 5.33 -12.49 -16.65
N GLU A 243 6.35 -11.69 -16.95
CA GLU A 243 7.66 -12.20 -17.35
C GLU A 243 8.37 -12.87 -16.17
N LYS A 244 8.29 -12.27 -14.98
CA LYS A 244 8.81 -12.78 -13.72
C LYS A 244 7.98 -12.32 -12.54
N LEU A 245 7.89 -13.19 -11.53
CA LEU A 245 7.47 -12.86 -10.17
C LEU A 245 8.72 -12.63 -9.34
N VAL A 246 8.80 -11.49 -8.65
CA VAL A 246 9.98 -11.08 -7.89
C VAL A 246 9.60 -10.77 -6.44
N GLY A 247 10.40 -11.20 -5.49
CA GLY A 247 10.20 -10.92 -4.07
C GLY A 247 10.31 -12.14 -3.19
N ILE A 248 9.35 -12.33 -2.28
CA ILE A 248 9.28 -13.44 -1.33
C ILE A 248 8.00 -14.23 -1.58
N ALA A 249 8.02 -15.53 -1.27
CA ALA A 249 6.84 -16.37 -1.35
C ALA A 249 5.71 -15.82 -0.49
N THR A 250 4.50 -15.89 -1.02
CA THR A 250 3.29 -15.51 -0.27
C THR A 250 2.95 -16.56 0.78
N PRO A 251 2.15 -16.27 1.80
CA PRO A 251 1.95 -17.18 2.93
C PRO A 251 1.05 -18.39 2.61
N GLY A 252 0.19 -18.29 1.61
CA GLY A 252 -0.80 -19.34 1.32
C GLY A 252 -2.08 -19.20 2.15
N TYR A 253 -2.57 -17.99 2.34
CA TYR A 253 -3.82 -17.70 3.07
C TYR A 253 -4.93 -17.40 2.06
N VAL A 254 -5.38 -18.43 1.34
CA VAL A 254 -6.26 -18.28 0.17
C VAL A 254 -7.66 -18.88 0.34
N ILE A 255 -7.91 -19.61 1.41
CA ILE A 255 -9.19 -20.29 1.59
C ILE A 255 -10.35 -19.29 1.67
N TRP A 256 -11.44 -19.59 0.95
CA TRP A 256 -12.64 -18.78 1.05
C TRP A 256 -13.44 -19.17 2.27
N THR A 257 -13.98 -18.18 2.97
CA THR A 257 -14.73 -18.39 4.20
C THR A 257 -16.16 -17.89 4.07
N SER A 258 -17.05 -18.55 4.82
CA SER A 258 -18.44 -18.11 5.02
C SER A 258 -18.59 -17.60 6.45
N GLY A 259 -19.28 -16.47 6.60
CA GLY A 259 -19.62 -15.91 7.91
C GLY A 259 -21.05 -16.27 8.31
N PHE A 260 -21.26 -16.52 9.60
CA PHE A 260 -22.59 -16.75 10.18
C PHE A 260 -22.65 -16.19 11.61
N SER A 261 -23.88 -15.92 12.05
CA SER A 261 -24.13 -15.45 13.42
C SER A 261 -24.35 -16.60 14.37
N LEU A 262 -23.79 -16.48 15.55
CA LEU A 262 -23.96 -17.42 16.67
C LEU A 262 -24.86 -16.77 17.74
N PRO A 263 -25.46 -17.58 18.65
CA PRO A 263 -26.20 -17.06 19.79
C PRO A 263 -25.38 -16.03 20.58
N GLY A 264 -26.05 -15.04 21.17
CA GLY A 264 -25.40 -13.99 21.92
C GLY A 264 -24.71 -12.90 21.07
N GLY A 265 -24.99 -12.84 19.77
CA GLY A 265 -24.44 -11.80 18.88
C GLY A 265 -23.01 -12.05 18.40
N TYR A 266 -22.43 -13.20 18.68
CA TYR A 266 -21.14 -13.62 18.15
C TYR A 266 -21.21 -13.81 16.63
N LYS A 267 -20.11 -13.56 15.96
CA LYS A 267 -19.93 -13.86 14.53
C LYS A 267 -18.79 -14.85 14.36
N ALA A 268 -19.00 -15.86 13.52
CA ALA A 268 -17.97 -16.81 13.16
C ALA A 268 -17.72 -16.81 11.66
N ARG A 269 -16.47 -17.04 11.28
CA ARG A 269 -16.04 -17.33 9.90
C ARG A 269 -15.38 -18.68 9.89
N ILE A 270 -15.76 -19.52 8.94
CA ILE A 270 -15.19 -20.86 8.75
C ILE A 270 -14.83 -21.08 7.28
N PRO A 271 -13.89 -21.99 6.99
CA PRO A 271 -13.56 -22.42 5.64
C PRO A 271 -14.78 -22.95 4.91
N GLY A 272 -14.98 -22.49 3.69
CA GLY A 272 -16.13 -22.92 2.87
C GLY A 272 -15.74 -23.36 1.47
N LYS A 273 -14.60 -22.88 0.93
CA LYS A 273 -14.17 -23.19 -0.43
C LYS A 273 -12.64 -23.19 -0.51
N ALA A 274 -12.06 -24.34 -0.82
CA ALA A 274 -10.62 -24.47 -1.04
C ALA A 274 -10.20 -23.92 -2.41
N VAL A 275 -8.93 -23.54 -2.53
CA VAL A 275 -8.30 -23.04 -3.76
C VAL A 275 -7.18 -23.99 -4.17
N TYR A 276 -7.29 -24.53 -5.37
CA TYR A 276 -6.30 -25.43 -5.96
C TYR A 276 -5.67 -24.80 -7.19
N ARG A 277 -4.39 -25.10 -7.42
CA ARG A 277 -3.72 -24.82 -8.69
C ARG A 277 -4.24 -25.74 -9.79
N MET A 278 -3.94 -25.42 -11.04
CA MET A 278 -4.39 -26.23 -12.18
C MET A 278 -3.75 -27.63 -12.20
N ASP A 279 -2.65 -27.86 -11.50
CA ASP A 279 -2.03 -29.17 -11.30
C ASP A 279 -2.65 -29.98 -10.15
N GLY A 280 -3.70 -29.46 -9.50
CA GLY A 280 -4.39 -30.08 -8.38
C GLY A 280 -3.75 -29.84 -7.01
N SER A 281 -2.62 -29.13 -6.93
CA SER A 281 -1.99 -28.82 -5.64
C SER A 281 -2.78 -27.75 -4.88
N ASN A 282 -2.91 -27.93 -3.55
CA ASN A 282 -3.60 -26.99 -2.68
C ASN A 282 -2.76 -25.72 -2.48
N MET A 283 -3.36 -24.55 -2.63
CA MET A 283 -2.69 -23.28 -2.37
C MET A 283 -2.73 -22.87 -0.88
N GLU A 284 -3.71 -23.35 -0.10
CA GLU A 284 -3.74 -23.07 1.35
C GLU A 284 -2.51 -23.67 2.02
N ASN A 285 -1.82 -22.88 2.82
CA ASN A 285 -0.51 -23.15 3.43
C ASN A 285 0.65 -23.40 2.43
N ASN A 286 0.40 -23.19 1.14
CA ASN A 286 1.38 -23.35 0.05
C ASN A 286 1.32 -22.15 -0.88
N GLY A 287 1.71 -20.99 -0.41
CA GLY A 287 1.67 -19.74 -1.16
C GLY A 287 2.44 -19.76 -2.47
N GLU A 288 2.24 -18.74 -3.27
CA GLU A 288 2.91 -18.59 -4.57
C GLU A 288 4.39 -18.28 -4.36
N LYS A 289 5.26 -18.91 -5.17
CA LYS A 289 6.72 -18.74 -5.09
C LYS A 289 7.19 -17.76 -6.17
N PRO A 290 8.11 -16.82 -5.85
CA PRO A 290 8.69 -15.95 -6.86
C PRO A 290 9.65 -16.74 -7.80
N ASP A 291 9.79 -16.27 -9.04
CA ASP A 291 10.84 -16.74 -9.95
C ASP A 291 12.22 -16.22 -9.53
N VAL A 292 12.24 -15.02 -8.95
CA VAL A 292 13.45 -14.38 -8.46
C VAL A 292 13.22 -14.00 -7.00
N ARG A 293 13.80 -14.80 -6.11
CA ARG A 293 13.72 -14.53 -4.68
C ARG A 293 14.65 -13.39 -4.30
N VAL A 294 14.09 -12.35 -3.72
CA VAL A 294 14.83 -11.19 -3.19
C VAL A 294 14.35 -10.91 -1.78
N TRP A 295 15.22 -11.13 -0.81
CA TRP A 295 14.95 -10.78 0.58
C TRP A 295 15.31 -9.32 0.82
N MET A 296 14.49 -8.61 1.57
CA MET A 296 14.78 -7.26 2.06
C MET A 296 15.03 -7.35 3.56
N THR A 297 16.22 -6.99 3.98
CA THR A 297 16.60 -7.01 5.39
C THR A 297 15.95 -5.85 6.16
N PRO A 298 15.79 -5.97 7.51
CA PRO A 298 15.33 -4.85 8.33
C PRO A 298 16.20 -3.60 8.19
N ASP A 299 17.51 -3.75 8.06
CA ASP A 299 18.44 -2.63 7.89
C ASP A 299 18.24 -1.91 6.54
N GLU A 300 18.00 -2.65 5.47
CA GLU A 300 17.65 -2.08 4.17
C GLU A 300 16.32 -1.34 4.22
N TRP A 301 15.32 -1.92 4.87
CA TRP A 301 14.04 -1.26 5.09
C TRP A 301 14.18 0.06 5.86
N ILE A 302 14.92 0.06 6.98
CA ILE A 302 15.19 1.25 7.80
C ILE A 302 15.96 2.31 6.99
N ALA A 303 16.88 1.87 6.13
CA ALA A 303 17.64 2.74 5.24
C ALA A 303 16.83 3.23 4.02
N GLY A 304 15.55 2.83 3.88
CA GLY A 304 14.69 3.21 2.75
C GLY A 304 15.09 2.59 1.42
N LYS A 305 15.83 1.47 1.43
CA LYS A 305 16.20 0.72 0.23
C LYS A 305 15.06 -0.26 -0.13
N ASP A 306 14.92 -0.52 -1.43
CA ASP A 306 13.97 -1.51 -1.94
C ASP A 306 14.66 -2.45 -2.95
N PRO A 307 15.40 -3.47 -2.49
CA PRO A 307 16.12 -4.38 -3.37
C PRO A 307 15.20 -5.21 -4.28
N GLN A 308 13.94 -5.40 -3.90
CA GLN A 308 12.96 -6.08 -4.74
C GLN A 308 12.57 -5.22 -5.94
N LEU A 309 12.32 -3.93 -5.70
CA LEU A 309 12.04 -2.95 -6.75
C LEU A 309 13.25 -2.75 -7.66
N ASP A 310 14.46 -2.65 -7.09
CA ASP A 310 15.70 -2.52 -7.84
C ASP A 310 15.91 -3.71 -8.77
N LYS A 311 15.62 -4.93 -8.29
CA LYS A 311 15.69 -6.15 -9.10
C LYS A 311 14.67 -6.17 -10.24
N ALA A 312 13.45 -5.70 -9.98
CA ALA A 312 12.43 -5.59 -11.03
C ALA A 312 12.86 -4.59 -12.12
N LEU A 313 13.42 -3.46 -11.73
CA LEU A 313 13.98 -2.46 -12.65
C LEU A 313 15.14 -3.04 -13.48
N GLU A 314 16.07 -3.76 -12.84
CA GLU A 314 17.19 -4.45 -13.53
C GLU A 314 16.68 -5.41 -14.61
N LEU A 315 15.69 -6.23 -14.27
CA LEU A 315 15.13 -7.23 -15.20
C LEU A 315 14.42 -6.59 -16.40
N LEU A 316 13.82 -5.41 -16.21
CA LEU A 316 13.10 -4.69 -17.27
C LEU A 316 14.01 -3.79 -18.12
N GLN A 317 15.25 -3.55 -17.72
CA GLN A 317 16.19 -2.80 -18.56
C GLN A 317 16.45 -3.54 -19.88
N PRO A 318 16.68 -2.82 -20.99
CA PRO A 318 17.11 -3.44 -22.23
C PRO A 318 18.41 -4.23 -21.98
N LYS A 319 18.42 -5.51 -22.33
CA LYS A 319 19.69 -6.25 -22.32
C LYS A 319 20.65 -5.55 -23.28
N PRO A 320 21.94 -5.36 -22.90
CA PRO A 320 22.93 -4.88 -23.83
C PRO A 320 22.86 -5.75 -25.08
N THR A 321 22.64 -5.14 -26.23
CA THR A 321 22.77 -5.84 -27.50
C THR A 321 24.18 -6.38 -27.55
N ALA A 322 24.30 -7.72 -27.53
CA ALA A 322 25.61 -8.35 -27.78
C ALA A 322 26.11 -7.77 -29.11
N GLN A 323 27.20 -7.01 -29.05
CA GLN A 323 27.89 -6.61 -30.27
C GLN A 323 28.22 -7.92 -31.00
N LYS A 324 27.59 -8.11 -32.15
CA LYS A 324 28.04 -9.18 -33.05
C LYS A 324 29.51 -8.93 -33.37
N PRO A 325 30.36 -9.97 -33.27
CA PRO A 325 31.77 -9.88 -33.63
C PRO A 325 31.97 -9.54 -35.11
#